data_f820abd6fa27f2028511d348f116a428
#
_entry.id   f820abd6fa27f2028511d348f116a428
#
_cell.length_a   1.000
_cell.length_b   1.000
_cell.length_c   1.000
_cell.angle_alpha   90.00
_cell.angle_beta   90.00
_cell.angle_gamma   90.00
#
_symmetry.space_group_name_H-M   'P 1'
#
loop_
_entity.id
_entity.type
_entity.pdbx_description
1 polymer ?
#
loop_
_entity_poly.entity_id
_entity_poly.type
_entity_poly.pdbx_seq_one_letter_code
_entity_poly.pdbx_strand_id
1 'polypeptide(L)'
;GTITVKYGDISGTIDVTVLEGVSGLRLSADKYALSTGETANLSVKFVNKDGYDVNADTSDMDWEVDDTSVGTVSNGVFTAKSEGVAKVTATAKGVSSSITIGVGKRYIAINSFESARNMTMYYYPEDLGLTGSSNVISGVGSDGNSSLKISATFKANSTTTQSVYASFEQKPIVFPDNTTDFLYSYKGDGSGRLLRALVKDNTGKSYNIDLTTSMDDSEWHEGQVAIPSDLTSPVT
;
A
#
# COMPACT_ATOMS: atom_id res chain seq x y z
N GLY A 1 30.01 1.97 10.11
CA GLY A 1 31.47 2.06 10.42
C GLY A 1 31.72 1.74 11.87
N THR A 2 32.95 1.38 12.19
CA THR A 2 33.35 1.05 13.56
C THR A 2 34.30 2.12 14.06
N ILE A 3 34.04 2.74 15.21
CA ILE A 3 34.94 3.62 15.93
C ILE A 3 35.69 2.80 16.95
N THR A 4 37.03 2.80 16.86
CA THR A 4 37.89 2.11 17.83
C THR A 4 38.63 3.15 18.66
N VAL A 5 38.49 3.08 19.98
CA VAL A 5 39.27 3.87 20.94
C VAL A 5 40.34 2.98 21.54
N LYS A 6 41.60 3.45 21.55
CA LYS A 6 42.73 2.74 22.13
C LYS A 6 43.42 3.61 23.17
N TYR A 7 43.81 2.99 24.29
CA TYR A 7 44.68 3.58 25.31
C TYR A 7 45.66 2.52 25.78
N GLY A 8 46.90 2.62 25.36
CA GLY A 8 47.89 1.56 25.53
C GLY A 8 47.45 0.27 24.86
N ASP A 9 47.43 -0.84 25.62
CA ASP A 9 47.00 -2.15 25.15
C ASP A 9 45.46 -2.36 25.29
N ILE A 10 44.78 -1.39 25.87
CA ILE A 10 43.31 -1.46 26.03
C ILE A 10 42.64 -0.84 24.81
N SER A 11 41.70 -1.56 24.22
CA SER A 11 40.86 -1.03 23.13
C SER A 11 39.38 -1.37 23.33
N GLY A 12 38.51 -0.46 22.95
CA GLY A 12 37.08 -0.64 22.88
C GLY A 12 36.59 -0.21 21.51
N THR A 13 35.56 -0.87 21.01
CA THR A 13 34.89 -0.58 19.73
C THR A 13 33.44 -0.28 19.91
N ILE A 14 32.92 0.67 19.12
CA ILE A 14 31.49 0.94 18.97
C ILE A 14 31.17 0.98 17.47
N ASP A 15 30.13 0.27 17.09
CA ASP A 15 29.64 0.34 15.72
C ASP A 15 28.71 1.55 15.56
N VAL A 16 29.02 2.37 14.56
CA VAL A 16 28.23 3.54 14.21
C VAL A 16 27.64 3.34 12.82
N THR A 17 26.33 3.35 12.75
CA THR A 17 25.60 3.37 11.48
C THR A 17 25.22 4.81 11.16
N VAL A 18 25.71 5.30 10.03
CA VAL A 18 25.27 6.58 9.47
C VAL A 18 23.99 6.28 8.71
N LEU A 19 22.87 6.79 9.22
CA LEU A 19 21.61 6.74 8.48
C LEU A 19 21.70 7.67 7.28
N GLU A 20 21.36 7.17 6.11
CA GLU A 20 21.26 8.01 4.92
C GLU A 20 20.17 9.09 5.10
N GLY A 21 20.26 10.15 4.30
CA GLY A 21 19.30 11.24 4.33
C GLY A 21 17.86 10.81 3.99
N VAL A 22 16.94 11.73 4.10
CA VAL A 22 15.53 11.51 3.74
C VAL A 22 15.44 11.09 2.27
N SER A 23 14.77 9.97 2.03
CA SER A 23 14.45 9.46 0.68
C SER A 23 12.97 9.16 0.49
N GLY A 24 12.18 9.22 1.56
CA GLY A 24 10.74 9.02 1.52
C GLY A 24 10.03 9.68 2.71
N LEU A 25 8.71 9.75 2.62
CA LEU A 25 7.81 10.25 3.63
C LEU A 25 6.72 9.21 3.84
N ARG A 26 6.33 9.00 5.08
CA ARG A 26 5.23 8.13 5.47
C ARG A 26 4.16 8.96 6.14
N LEU A 27 2.97 9.01 5.53
CA LEU A 27 1.81 9.71 6.06
C LEU A 27 0.80 8.70 6.63
N SER A 28 0.22 9.01 7.78
CA SER A 28 -0.84 8.22 8.40
C SER A 28 -1.84 9.12 9.11
N ALA A 29 -3.03 8.59 9.39
CA ALA A 29 -4.05 9.26 10.17
C ALA A 29 -4.49 8.37 11.34
N ASP A 30 -4.96 8.98 12.42
CA ASP A 30 -5.58 8.25 13.54
C ASP A 30 -6.97 7.71 13.19
N LYS A 31 -7.62 8.31 12.16
CA LYS A 31 -8.92 7.89 11.60
C LYS A 31 -8.93 8.09 10.09
N TYR A 32 -9.45 7.11 9.36
CA TYR A 32 -9.63 7.16 7.90
C TYR A 32 -11.09 7.27 7.46
N ALA A 33 -12.03 7.17 8.40
CA ALA A 33 -13.46 7.33 8.18
C ALA A 33 -14.03 8.27 9.24
N LEU A 34 -14.66 9.33 8.77
CA LEU A 34 -15.15 10.43 9.61
C LEU A 34 -16.62 10.71 9.31
N SER A 35 -17.35 11.18 10.31
CA SER A 35 -18.61 11.88 10.09
C SER A 35 -18.33 13.34 9.73
N THR A 36 -19.29 14.00 9.07
CA THR A 36 -19.19 15.43 8.81
C THR A 36 -18.96 16.22 10.11
N GLY A 37 -17.96 17.10 10.11
CA GLY A 37 -17.56 17.89 11.27
C GLY A 37 -16.54 17.22 12.18
N GLU A 38 -16.23 15.93 12.00
CA GLU A 38 -15.16 15.27 12.74
C GLU A 38 -13.78 15.64 12.21
N THR A 39 -12.75 15.35 13.01
CA THR A 39 -11.34 15.59 12.67
C THR A 39 -10.53 14.31 12.76
N ALA A 40 -9.45 14.25 11.96
CA ALA A 40 -8.40 13.25 12.07
C ALA A 40 -7.03 13.93 12.23
N ASN A 41 -6.21 13.39 13.14
CA ASN A 41 -4.82 13.82 13.30
C ASN A 41 -3.94 13.06 12.31
N LEU A 42 -3.15 13.81 11.56
CA LEU A 42 -2.22 13.28 10.59
C LEU A 42 -0.83 13.19 11.20
N SER A 43 -0.15 12.08 10.97
CA SER A 43 1.20 11.83 11.44
C SER A 43 2.14 11.60 10.26
N VAL A 44 3.29 12.26 10.30
CA VAL A 44 4.33 12.16 9.27
C VAL A 44 5.60 11.60 9.86
N LYS A 45 6.21 10.68 9.15
CA LYS A 45 7.55 10.16 9.42
C LYS A 45 8.38 10.20 8.15
N PHE A 46 9.61 10.68 8.25
CA PHE A 46 10.57 10.56 7.17
C PHE A 46 11.29 9.22 7.24
N VAL A 47 11.61 8.67 6.07
CA VAL A 47 12.34 7.42 5.95
C VAL A 47 13.55 7.57 5.03
N ASN A 48 14.59 6.77 5.28
CA ASN A 48 15.70 6.63 4.36
C ASN A 48 15.41 5.62 3.25
N LYS A 49 16.34 5.41 2.33
CA LYS A 49 16.20 4.47 1.20
C LYS A 49 15.92 3.01 1.63
N ASP A 50 16.29 2.66 2.87
CA ASP A 50 16.13 1.31 3.42
C ASP A 50 14.83 1.18 4.25
N GLY A 51 14.01 2.26 4.30
CA GLY A 51 12.73 2.30 5.00
C GLY A 51 12.82 2.56 6.52
N TYR A 52 14.00 2.88 7.05
CA TYR A 52 14.15 3.24 8.46
C TYR A 52 13.74 4.67 8.72
N ASP A 53 13.11 4.90 9.87
CA ASP A 53 12.71 6.24 10.30
C ASP A 53 13.93 7.15 10.44
N VAL A 54 13.84 8.33 9.86
CA VAL A 54 14.86 9.38 9.91
C VAL A 54 14.32 10.57 10.67
N ASN A 55 15.07 11.07 11.63
CA ASN A 55 14.69 12.26 12.37
C ASN A 55 14.92 13.49 11.48
N ALA A 56 13.86 14.15 11.03
CA ALA A 56 13.93 15.34 10.20
C ALA A 56 12.84 16.34 10.63
N ASP A 57 13.14 17.61 10.41
CA ASP A 57 12.21 18.71 10.72
C ASP A 57 10.95 18.63 9.84
N THR A 58 9.80 18.76 10.47
CA THR A 58 8.46 18.76 9.85
C THR A 58 7.84 20.15 9.79
N SER A 59 8.58 21.23 10.11
CA SER A 59 8.04 22.60 10.13
C SER A 59 7.60 23.09 8.75
N ASP A 60 8.27 22.64 7.69
CA ASP A 60 8.03 23.07 6.31
C ASP A 60 7.20 22.02 5.53
N MET A 61 6.09 21.59 6.12
CA MET A 61 5.17 20.64 5.48
C MET A 61 4.13 21.35 4.63
N ASP A 62 4.09 20.98 3.35
CA ASP A 62 2.99 21.35 2.45
C ASP A 62 1.90 20.29 2.49
N TRP A 63 0.67 20.75 2.64
CA TRP A 63 -0.52 19.90 2.68
C TRP A 63 -1.45 20.24 1.54
N GLU A 64 -1.87 19.22 0.82
CA GLU A 64 -2.84 19.32 -0.27
C GLU A 64 -4.01 18.36 -0.03
N VAL A 65 -5.21 18.81 -0.36
CA VAL A 65 -6.44 18.00 -0.39
C VAL A 65 -7.04 18.15 -1.78
N ASP A 66 -7.23 17.06 -2.49
CA ASP A 66 -7.73 17.05 -3.87
C ASP A 66 -9.17 17.58 -3.98
N ASP A 67 -10.02 17.28 -2.98
CA ASP A 67 -11.38 17.82 -2.90
C ASP A 67 -11.61 18.59 -1.59
N THR A 68 -11.43 19.88 -1.64
CA THR A 68 -11.62 20.79 -0.48
C THR A 68 -13.09 20.97 -0.07
N SER A 69 -14.05 20.47 -0.86
CA SER A 69 -15.46 20.39 -0.47
C SER A 69 -15.72 19.28 0.52
N VAL A 70 -14.97 18.18 0.44
CA VAL A 70 -15.04 17.03 1.34
C VAL A 70 -14.33 17.32 2.66
N GLY A 71 -13.17 17.98 2.62
CA GLY A 71 -12.43 18.33 3.81
C GLY A 71 -11.24 19.24 3.56
N THR A 72 -10.59 19.68 4.65
CA THR A 72 -9.39 20.54 4.59
C THR A 72 -8.39 20.11 5.64
N VAL A 73 -7.10 20.37 5.38
CA VAL A 73 -6.02 20.17 6.36
C VAL A 73 -5.49 21.49 6.85
N SER A 74 -5.26 21.60 8.15
CA SER A 74 -4.55 22.69 8.78
C SER A 74 -3.69 22.15 9.92
N ASN A 75 -2.40 22.47 9.90
CA ASN A 75 -1.44 22.07 10.94
C ASN A 75 -1.46 20.54 11.24
N GLY A 76 -1.57 19.71 10.19
CA GLY A 76 -1.62 18.26 10.36
C GLY A 76 -2.94 17.71 10.92
N VAL A 77 -4.02 18.50 10.89
CA VAL A 77 -5.37 18.07 11.27
C VAL A 77 -6.29 18.17 10.05
N PHE A 78 -6.84 17.04 9.63
CA PHE A 78 -7.90 17.01 8.63
C PHE A 78 -9.25 17.29 9.30
N THR A 79 -10.04 18.17 8.70
CA THR A 79 -11.40 18.49 9.14
C THR A 79 -12.40 18.11 8.06
N ALA A 80 -13.32 17.20 8.38
CA ALA A 80 -14.37 16.72 7.48
C ALA A 80 -15.47 17.78 7.31
N LYS A 81 -15.88 18.07 6.06
CA LYS A 81 -16.89 19.10 5.73
C LYS A 81 -18.18 18.51 5.16
N SER A 82 -18.06 17.67 4.14
CA SER A 82 -19.23 17.05 3.49
C SER A 82 -18.93 15.59 3.10
N GLU A 83 -19.98 14.84 2.83
CA GLU A 83 -19.85 13.45 2.40
C GLU A 83 -19.05 13.33 1.11
N GLY A 84 -18.10 12.39 1.10
CA GLY A 84 -17.25 12.14 -0.05
C GLY A 84 -15.96 11.42 0.33
N VAL A 85 -15.00 11.47 -0.57
CA VAL A 85 -13.65 10.93 -0.39
C VAL A 85 -12.66 12.03 -0.71
N ALA A 86 -11.67 12.21 0.14
CA ALA A 86 -10.60 13.17 -0.09
C ALA A 86 -9.24 12.46 -0.02
N LYS A 87 -8.38 12.73 -1.00
CA LYS A 87 -6.97 12.36 -0.95
C LYS A 87 -6.19 13.50 -0.32
N VAL A 88 -5.51 13.18 0.77
CA VAL A 88 -4.63 14.12 1.48
C VAL A 88 -3.20 13.77 1.12
N THR A 89 -2.47 14.76 0.63
CA THR A 89 -1.04 14.64 0.31
C THR A 89 -0.22 15.54 1.24
N ALA A 90 0.83 14.97 1.80
CA ALA A 90 1.86 15.70 2.53
C ALA A 90 3.14 15.71 1.70
N THR A 91 3.76 16.88 1.57
CA THR A 91 5.03 17.05 0.85
C THR A 91 6.02 17.83 1.70
N ALA A 92 7.24 17.34 1.81
CA ALA A 92 8.35 18.03 2.43
C ALA A 92 9.69 17.49 1.92
N LYS A 93 10.72 18.31 1.89
CA LYS A 93 12.11 17.91 1.50
C LYS A 93 12.19 17.18 0.15
N GLY A 94 11.28 17.49 -0.78
CA GLY A 94 11.22 16.89 -2.12
C GLY A 94 10.64 15.47 -2.16
N VAL A 95 10.05 14.99 -1.07
CA VAL A 95 9.33 13.71 -1.00
C VAL A 95 7.87 13.94 -0.59
N SER A 96 6.98 13.08 -1.06
CA SER A 96 5.55 13.16 -0.76
C SER A 96 4.97 11.80 -0.41
N SER A 97 3.82 11.83 0.29
CA SER A 97 3.01 10.66 0.59
C SER A 97 1.54 11.08 0.67
N SER A 98 0.64 10.18 0.34
CA SER A 98 -0.79 10.46 0.33
C SER A 98 -1.56 9.39 1.09
N ILE A 99 -2.70 9.80 1.66
CA ILE A 99 -3.70 8.90 2.24
C ILE A 99 -5.08 9.32 1.77
N THR A 100 -6.02 8.38 1.79
CA THR A 100 -7.41 8.63 1.46
C THR A 100 -8.26 8.64 2.72
N ILE A 101 -9.08 9.67 2.90
CA ILE A 101 -10.01 9.83 4.03
C ILE A 101 -11.44 9.88 3.47
N GLY A 102 -12.31 9.02 4.01
CA GLY A 102 -13.75 9.01 3.70
C GLY A 102 -14.56 9.81 4.71
N VAL A 103 -15.48 10.63 4.22
CA VAL A 103 -16.42 11.37 5.05
C VAL A 103 -17.84 10.92 4.75
N GLY A 104 -18.60 10.59 5.79
CA GLY A 104 -19.99 10.09 5.66
C GLY A 104 -20.09 8.68 5.08
N LYS A 105 -19.08 8.20 4.36
CA LYS A 105 -18.94 6.81 3.91
C LYS A 105 -18.02 6.06 4.85
N ARG A 106 -18.34 4.80 5.11
CA ARG A 106 -17.51 3.96 5.97
C ARG A 106 -16.38 3.34 5.15
N TYR A 107 -15.19 3.92 5.20
CA TYR A 107 -13.98 3.30 4.67
C TYR A 107 -13.27 2.51 5.76
N ILE A 108 -12.92 1.28 5.44
CA ILE A 108 -12.18 0.40 6.34
C ILE A 108 -10.94 -0.07 5.61
N ALA A 109 -9.76 0.20 6.17
CA ALA A 109 -8.51 -0.37 5.67
C ALA A 109 -8.51 -1.87 5.93
N ILE A 110 -8.64 -2.68 4.87
CA ILE A 110 -8.67 -4.14 4.97
C ILE A 110 -7.27 -4.75 4.97
N ASN A 111 -6.32 -4.12 4.31
CA ASN A 111 -4.92 -4.54 4.31
C ASN A 111 -4.00 -3.41 3.83
N SER A 112 -3.07 -3.02 4.69
CA SER A 112 -2.03 -2.02 4.39
C SER A 112 -0.67 -2.65 4.12
N PHE A 113 -0.55 -3.97 4.18
CA PHE A 113 0.72 -4.72 4.05
C PHE A 113 1.81 -4.31 5.06
N GLU A 114 1.45 -3.71 6.19
CA GLU A 114 2.40 -3.32 7.23
C GLU A 114 2.99 -4.51 8.01
N SER A 115 2.39 -5.67 7.91
CA SER A 115 2.89 -6.92 8.47
C SER A 115 3.09 -7.97 7.40
N ALA A 116 4.17 -8.74 7.52
CA ALA A 116 4.40 -9.88 6.65
C ALA A 116 3.23 -10.87 6.72
N ARG A 117 2.79 -11.35 5.56
CA ARG A 117 1.80 -12.42 5.43
C ARG A 117 2.42 -13.58 4.67
N ASN A 118 2.18 -14.77 5.14
CA ASN A 118 2.49 -15.97 4.37
C ASN A 118 1.48 -16.09 3.24
N MET A 119 1.96 -15.99 2.01
CA MET A 119 1.18 -16.15 0.80
C MET A 119 1.64 -17.40 0.07
N THR A 120 0.68 -18.15 -0.47
CA THR A 120 0.97 -19.29 -1.32
C THR A 120 0.98 -18.84 -2.77
N MET A 121 2.03 -19.21 -3.51
CA MET A 121 2.11 -18.92 -4.94
C MET A 121 1.50 -20.05 -5.73
N TYR A 122 0.64 -19.72 -6.68
CA TYR A 122 0.04 -20.63 -7.64
C TYR A 122 0.39 -20.23 -9.06
N TYR A 123 0.50 -21.21 -9.93
CA TYR A 123 0.92 -21.08 -11.32
C TYR A 123 -0.06 -21.78 -12.24
N TYR A 124 -0.42 -21.14 -13.33
CA TYR A 124 -1.29 -21.77 -14.32
C TYR A 124 -0.79 -21.49 -15.75
N PRO A 125 -0.64 -22.53 -16.58
CA PRO A 125 -0.67 -23.96 -16.24
C PRO A 125 0.53 -24.37 -15.37
N GLU A 126 0.35 -25.38 -14.52
CA GLU A 126 1.40 -25.84 -13.59
C GLU A 126 2.61 -26.48 -14.30
N ASP A 127 2.36 -27.10 -15.46
CA ASP A 127 3.36 -27.83 -16.26
C ASP A 127 4.26 -26.93 -17.11
N LEU A 128 3.98 -25.63 -17.21
CA LEU A 128 4.79 -24.71 -18.01
C LEU A 128 6.08 -24.24 -17.33
N GLY A 129 6.31 -24.61 -16.07
CA GLY A 129 7.50 -24.19 -15.33
C GLY A 129 7.54 -22.69 -15.05
N LEU A 130 6.39 -22.08 -14.79
CA LEU A 130 6.28 -20.70 -14.32
C LEU A 130 6.88 -20.59 -12.92
N THR A 131 7.48 -19.45 -12.62
CA THR A 131 8.02 -19.18 -11.28
C THR A 131 7.59 -17.81 -10.80
N GLY A 132 7.60 -17.62 -9.47
CA GLY A 132 7.26 -16.33 -8.88
C GLY A 132 7.57 -16.31 -7.40
N SER A 133 7.48 -15.11 -6.84
CA SER A 133 7.60 -14.87 -5.41
C SER A 133 6.73 -13.71 -5.01
N SER A 134 6.35 -13.66 -3.74
CA SER A 134 5.65 -12.55 -3.13
C SER A 134 6.35 -12.12 -1.84
N ASN A 135 6.54 -10.82 -1.68
CA ASN A 135 7.19 -10.25 -0.50
C ASN A 135 6.53 -8.92 -0.14
N VAL A 136 6.41 -8.65 1.15
CA VAL A 136 6.08 -7.30 1.62
C VAL A 136 7.35 -6.44 1.60
N ILE A 137 7.26 -5.27 0.99
CA ILE A 137 8.34 -4.29 0.92
C ILE A 137 7.92 -3.04 1.69
N SER A 138 8.69 -2.68 2.71
CA SER A 138 8.45 -1.48 3.51
C SER A 138 8.94 -0.23 2.82
N GLY A 139 8.22 0.88 3.00
CA GLY A 139 8.59 2.19 2.46
C GLY A 139 8.42 2.33 0.94
N VAL A 140 7.71 1.41 0.29
CA VAL A 140 7.50 1.40 -1.17
C VAL A 140 6.02 1.26 -1.51
N GLY A 141 5.12 1.74 -0.65
CA GLY A 141 3.69 1.84 -0.94
C GLY A 141 3.36 3.11 -1.74
N SER A 142 2.17 3.20 -2.30
CA SER A 142 1.67 4.41 -2.96
C SER A 142 1.58 5.60 -2.00
N ASP A 143 1.40 5.31 -0.73
CA ASP A 143 1.33 6.26 0.39
C ASP A 143 2.65 6.37 1.17
N GLY A 144 3.75 5.76 0.67
CA GLY A 144 5.04 5.68 1.35
C GLY A 144 5.15 4.60 2.42
N ASN A 145 4.07 3.85 2.67
CA ASN A 145 4.04 2.73 3.61
C ASN A 145 4.52 1.42 2.96
N SER A 146 4.01 0.28 3.38
CA SER A 146 4.40 -1.01 2.82
C SER A 146 3.55 -1.39 1.61
N SER A 147 4.09 -2.25 0.77
CA SER A 147 3.34 -2.85 -0.35
C SER A 147 3.65 -4.33 -0.53
N LEU A 148 2.73 -5.05 -1.15
CA LEU A 148 2.97 -6.41 -1.62
C LEU A 148 3.64 -6.35 -2.99
N LYS A 149 4.86 -6.86 -3.11
CA LYS A 149 5.51 -7.12 -4.40
C LYS A 149 5.26 -8.55 -4.82
N ILE A 150 4.69 -8.72 -6.00
CA ILE A 150 4.59 -10.01 -6.68
C ILE A 150 5.57 -9.99 -7.86
N SER A 151 6.47 -10.95 -7.90
CA SER A 151 7.39 -11.14 -9.03
C SER A 151 7.01 -12.44 -9.74
N ALA A 152 6.97 -12.42 -11.06
CA ALA A 152 6.57 -13.56 -11.87
C ALA A 152 7.46 -13.70 -13.12
N THR A 153 7.79 -14.94 -13.44
CA THR A 153 8.48 -15.27 -14.70
C THR A 153 7.56 -16.14 -15.55
N PHE A 154 7.25 -15.64 -16.72
CA PHE A 154 6.38 -16.27 -17.70
C PHE A 154 7.21 -16.93 -18.80
N LYS A 155 6.68 -18.00 -19.40
CA LYS A 155 7.33 -18.65 -20.53
C LYS A 155 7.13 -17.83 -21.79
N ALA A 156 8.23 -17.42 -22.39
CA ALA A 156 8.21 -16.71 -23.67
C ALA A 156 7.65 -17.59 -24.80
N ASN A 157 7.03 -16.95 -25.79
CA ASN A 157 6.50 -17.58 -27.00
C ASN A 157 5.45 -18.69 -26.74
N SER A 158 4.81 -18.71 -25.57
CA SER A 158 3.69 -19.59 -25.30
C SER A 158 2.40 -19.00 -25.88
N THR A 159 1.60 -19.84 -26.53
CA THR A 159 0.24 -19.49 -26.98
C THR A 159 -0.82 -19.75 -25.91
N THR A 160 -0.42 -20.39 -24.80
CA THR A 160 -1.30 -20.68 -23.68
C THR A 160 -1.36 -19.50 -22.72
N THR A 161 -2.56 -19.17 -22.26
CA THR A 161 -2.75 -18.17 -21.19
C THR A 161 -1.99 -18.60 -19.94
N GLN A 162 -1.20 -17.69 -19.40
CA GLN A 162 -0.37 -17.96 -18.23
C GLN A 162 -0.77 -17.01 -17.10
N SER A 163 -0.85 -17.51 -15.88
CA SER A 163 -1.18 -16.74 -14.70
C SER A 163 -0.30 -17.13 -13.51
N VAL A 164 0.06 -16.15 -12.72
CA VAL A 164 0.75 -16.32 -11.43
C VAL A 164 -0.06 -15.61 -10.37
N TYR A 165 -0.36 -16.31 -9.29
CA TYR A 165 -1.21 -15.81 -8.20
C TYR A 165 -0.45 -15.84 -6.88
N ALA A 166 -0.63 -14.79 -6.08
CA ALA A 166 -0.32 -14.78 -4.66
C ALA A 166 -1.64 -14.93 -3.88
N SER A 167 -1.79 -16.03 -3.16
CA SER A 167 -3.02 -16.35 -2.44
C SER A 167 -2.88 -16.13 -0.94
N PHE A 168 -3.90 -15.56 -0.34
CA PHE A 168 -4.04 -15.32 1.09
C PHE A 168 -4.83 -16.42 1.83
N GLU A 169 -4.98 -17.60 1.25
CA GLU A 169 -5.83 -18.69 1.77
C GLU A 169 -5.58 -19.05 3.24
N GLN A 170 -4.32 -18.99 3.69
CA GLN A 170 -4.00 -19.29 5.10
C GLN A 170 -4.48 -18.20 6.08
N LYS A 171 -4.62 -16.98 5.62
CA LYS A 171 -5.16 -15.85 6.38
C LYS A 171 -5.88 -14.92 5.41
N PRO A 172 -7.11 -15.26 5.01
CA PRO A 172 -7.87 -14.48 4.04
C PRO A 172 -8.03 -13.01 4.44
N ILE A 173 -8.11 -12.15 3.44
CA ILE A 173 -8.56 -10.78 3.62
C ILE A 173 -10.07 -10.82 3.52
N VAL A 174 -10.75 -10.56 4.63
CA VAL A 174 -12.22 -10.60 4.70
C VAL A 174 -12.78 -9.21 4.48
N PHE A 175 -13.67 -9.08 3.51
CA PHE A 175 -14.42 -7.84 3.32
C PHE A 175 -15.52 -7.73 4.38
N PRO A 176 -15.71 -6.56 5.00
CA PRO A 176 -16.84 -6.33 5.89
C PRO A 176 -18.17 -6.55 5.19
N ASP A 177 -19.21 -6.93 5.96
CA ASP A 177 -20.56 -7.05 5.44
C ASP A 177 -21.04 -5.74 4.80
N ASN A 178 -21.78 -5.86 3.71
CA ASN A 178 -22.28 -4.74 2.91
C ASN A 178 -21.19 -3.89 2.22
N THR A 179 -19.99 -4.44 2.02
CA THR A 179 -19.00 -3.80 1.17
C THR A 179 -19.50 -3.77 -0.27
N THR A 180 -19.58 -2.57 -0.84
CA THR A 180 -20.03 -2.37 -2.23
C THR A 180 -18.86 -2.20 -3.19
N ASP A 181 -17.78 -1.64 -2.67
CA ASP A 181 -16.60 -1.30 -3.46
C ASP A 181 -15.33 -1.53 -2.65
N PHE A 182 -14.21 -1.74 -3.32
CA PHE A 182 -12.92 -1.59 -2.68
C PHE A 182 -11.98 -0.69 -3.49
N LEU A 183 -11.19 0.06 -2.74
CA LEU A 183 -10.13 0.91 -3.25
C LEU A 183 -8.81 0.14 -3.21
N TYR A 184 -7.99 0.33 -4.19
CA TYR A 184 -6.67 -0.29 -4.25
C TYR A 184 -5.66 0.65 -4.91
N SER A 185 -4.39 0.40 -4.60
CA SER A 185 -3.27 1.01 -5.32
C SER A 185 -2.39 -0.08 -5.89
N TYR A 186 -1.88 0.11 -7.09
CA TYR A 186 -0.90 -0.79 -7.69
C TYR A 186 0.20 0.01 -8.38
N LYS A 187 1.37 -0.57 -8.43
CA LYS A 187 2.48 -0.07 -9.25
C LYS A 187 2.63 -0.95 -10.46
N GLY A 188 2.57 -0.35 -11.62
CA GLY A 188 2.81 -1.03 -12.88
C GLY A 188 4.26 -1.52 -13.01
N ASP A 189 4.53 -2.34 -14.00
CA ASP A 189 5.86 -2.84 -14.33
C ASP A 189 6.23 -2.67 -15.82
N GLY A 190 5.37 -1.97 -16.58
CA GLY A 190 5.53 -1.75 -18.02
C GLY A 190 5.36 -3.01 -18.87
N SER A 191 4.85 -4.10 -18.31
CA SER A 191 4.73 -5.39 -19.02
C SER A 191 3.54 -5.48 -19.97
N GLY A 192 2.58 -4.54 -19.88
CA GLY A 192 1.30 -4.61 -20.59
C GLY A 192 0.40 -5.76 -20.13
N ARG A 193 0.67 -6.34 -18.93
CA ARG A 193 -0.11 -7.47 -18.41
C ARG A 193 -1.29 -7.00 -17.58
N LEU A 194 -2.31 -7.86 -17.55
CA LEU A 194 -3.48 -7.67 -16.71
C LEU A 194 -3.13 -7.96 -15.24
N LEU A 195 -3.63 -7.11 -14.33
CA LEU A 195 -3.65 -7.36 -12.89
C LEU A 195 -5.09 -7.61 -12.45
N ARG A 196 -5.31 -8.70 -11.72
CA ARG A 196 -6.64 -9.18 -11.33
C ARG A 196 -6.66 -9.64 -9.88
N ALA A 197 -7.74 -9.33 -9.17
CA ALA A 197 -8.08 -9.97 -7.91
C ALA A 197 -9.10 -11.10 -8.16
N LEU A 198 -8.93 -12.20 -7.41
CA LEU A 198 -9.94 -13.26 -7.30
C LEU A 198 -10.55 -13.16 -5.92
N VAL A 199 -11.85 -12.94 -5.87
CA VAL A 199 -12.62 -12.94 -4.62
C VAL A 199 -13.52 -14.14 -4.57
N LYS A 200 -13.78 -14.67 -3.36
CA LYS A 200 -14.66 -15.81 -3.12
C LYS A 200 -15.69 -15.46 -2.06
N ASP A 201 -16.89 -15.97 -2.22
CA ASP A 201 -17.92 -15.88 -1.19
C ASP A 201 -17.93 -17.13 -0.28
N ASN A 202 -18.77 -17.11 0.75
CA ASN A 202 -18.91 -18.22 1.71
C ASN A 202 -19.50 -19.49 1.10
N THR A 203 -20.09 -19.43 -0.10
CA THR A 203 -20.61 -20.59 -0.85
C THR A 203 -19.54 -21.22 -1.74
N GLY A 204 -18.36 -20.58 -1.85
CA GLY A 204 -17.29 -20.97 -2.76
C GLY A 204 -17.41 -20.38 -4.18
N LYS A 205 -18.41 -19.53 -4.42
CA LYS A 205 -18.55 -18.81 -5.68
C LYS A 205 -17.41 -17.80 -5.81
N SER A 206 -16.77 -17.79 -6.97
CA SER A 206 -15.60 -16.97 -7.22
C SER A 206 -15.84 -15.99 -8.35
N TYR A 207 -15.27 -14.79 -8.23
CA TYR A 207 -15.29 -13.74 -9.24
C TYR A 207 -13.90 -13.20 -9.50
N ASN A 208 -13.61 -12.99 -10.77
CA ASN A 208 -12.44 -12.28 -11.22
C ASN A 208 -12.77 -10.79 -11.32
N ILE A 209 -11.99 -9.96 -10.66
CA ILE A 209 -12.12 -8.51 -10.68
C ILE A 209 -10.86 -7.93 -11.30
N ASP A 210 -10.98 -7.32 -12.47
CA ASP A 210 -9.85 -6.69 -13.14
C ASP A 210 -9.50 -5.36 -12.45
N LEU A 211 -8.32 -5.31 -11.85
CA LEU A 211 -7.78 -4.09 -11.26
C LEU A 211 -7.21 -3.18 -12.36
N THR A 212 -6.54 -3.76 -13.33
CA THR A 212 -6.21 -3.11 -14.60
C THR A 212 -6.12 -4.14 -15.71
N THR A 213 -6.50 -3.76 -16.91
CA THR A 213 -6.37 -4.61 -18.09
C THR A 213 -4.96 -4.60 -18.69
N SER A 214 -4.14 -3.60 -18.32
CA SER A 214 -2.76 -3.47 -18.78
C SER A 214 -1.92 -2.67 -17.78
N MET A 215 -0.75 -3.17 -17.44
CA MET A 215 0.27 -2.47 -16.66
C MET A 215 1.30 -1.86 -17.61
N ASP A 216 0.97 -0.70 -18.20
CA ASP A 216 1.72 -0.12 -19.33
C ASP A 216 2.93 0.73 -18.91
N ASP A 217 3.01 1.11 -17.65
CA ASP A 217 4.07 1.94 -17.10
C ASP A 217 4.60 1.40 -15.75
N SER A 218 5.49 2.13 -15.10
CA SER A 218 6.07 1.79 -13.80
C SER A 218 5.68 2.77 -12.70
N GLU A 219 4.54 3.43 -12.87
CA GLU A 219 4.03 4.41 -11.91
C GLU A 219 3.00 3.80 -10.95
N TRP A 220 2.69 4.55 -9.89
CA TRP A 220 1.61 4.20 -8.97
C TRP A 220 0.26 4.66 -9.52
N HIS A 221 -0.72 3.77 -9.46
CA HIS A 221 -2.10 4.01 -9.84
C HIS A 221 -3.02 3.70 -8.67
N GLU A 222 -4.11 4.43 -8.61
CA GLU A 222 -5.22 4.17 -7.68
C GLU A 222 -6.46 3.81 -8.46
N GLY A 223 -7.25 2.90 -7.92
CA GLY A 223 -8.49 2.48 -8.53
C GLY A 223 -9.56 2.16 -7.50
N GLN A 224 -10.77 2.15 -8.00
CA GLN A 224 -11.95 1.69 -7.27
C GLN A 224 -12.69 0.68 -8.13
N VAL A 225 -13.13 -0.41 -7.52
CA VAL A 225 -13.88 -1.45 -8.23
C VAL A 225 -15.04 -1.93 -7.36
N ALA A 226 -16.19 -2.15 -8.00
CA ALA A 226 -17.36 -2.66 -7.33
C ALA A 226 -17.20 -4.16 -6.98
N ILE A 227 -17.62 -4.53 -5.79
CA ILE A 227 -17.83 -5.93 -5.40
C ILE A 227 -19.14 -6.41 -6.07
N PRO A 228 -19.15 -7.54 -6.78
CA PRO A 228 -20.39 -8.08 -7.34
C PRO A 228 -21.47 -8.26 -6.27
N SER A 229 -22.64 -7.68 -6.51
CA SER A 229 -23.74 -7.62 -5.53
C SER A 229 -24.43 -8.97 -5.25
N ASP A 230 -24.12 -9.99 -6.04
CA ASP A 230 -24.64 -11.35 -5.92
C ASP A 230 -23.70 -12.30 -5.15
N LEU A 231 -22.62 -11.76 -4.58
CA LEU A 231 -21.75 -12.48 -3.64
C LEU A 231 -22.39 -12.53 -2.24
N THR A 232 -22.31 -13.70 -1.62
CA THR A 232 -22.85 -13.93 -0.27
C THR A 232 -21.75 -13.73 0.77
N SER A 233 -22.00 -12.83 1.73
CA SER A 233 -21.04 -12.54 2.81
C SER A 233 -20.80 -13.76 3.72
N PRO A 234 -19.59 -13.93 4.27
CA PRO A 234 -18.39 -13.12 4.06
C PRO A 234 -17.74 -13.33 2.69
N VAL A 235 -17.22 -12.26 2.12
CA VAL A 235 -16.41 -12.26 0.90
C VAL A 235 -14.94 -12.16 1.25
N THR A 236 -14.10 -12.95 0.61
CA THR A 236 -12.65 -13.01 0.87
C THR A 236 -11.85 -12.86 -0.41
#